data_89e5814f596c497db5d9e33c298aae1e
#
_entry.id   89e5814f596c497db5d9e33c298aae1e
#
_cell.length_a   1.000
_cell.length_b   1.000
_cell.length_c   1.000
_cell.angle_alpha   90.00
_cell.angle_beta   90.00
_cell.angle_gamma   90.00
#
_symmetry.space_group_name_H-M   'P 1'
#
loop_
_entity.id
_entity.type
_entity.pdbx_description
1 polymer ?
#
loop_
_entity_poly.entity_id
_entity_poly.type
_entity_poly.pdbx_seq_one_letter_code
_entity_poly.pdbx_strand_id
1 'polypeptide(L)'
;MERRSLIKMMGAATAAASTSLISGKASADDKIVIALIPGLTADGFYVTMHHGAEAAAKATGAELIYQGAAEWNVSLQVPILDAIIAKKPHAILIAPNDKVQLVEPLKKAADAGIAVVCVDTFIGTGVFQTGAGDADFPISYVASDNVLGGRMAARALAKAIGEKGKVYVSNVKPGISTTDQREEGFKDEMKKFPGVEVLETQFNDDDANKAAAQVQAVFGRVPDLAGVFGANLFSASGTANGVTQAGQAGKIKIAGFDAPESIVAQLKDGTFELTIAQHPAEIGYFGFMAAYAHVTGNPAPTAIGTGFSIMTAANIDDPKISKYLYKSE
;
A
#
# COMPACT_ATOMS: atom_id res chain seq x y z
N MET A 1 41.52 -60.32 35.72
CA MET A 1 40.50 -61.33 35.35
C MET A 1 39.27 -60.55 34.93
N GLU A 2 39.22 -60.40 33.81
CA GLU A 2 38.50 -60.43 32.56
C GLU A 2 37.15 -59.67 32.59
N ARG A 3 37.22 -58.49 32.03
CA ARG A 3 36.14 -57.60 31.65
C ARG A 3 35.49 -57.98 30.29
N ARG A 4 35.19 -59.27 30.07
CA ARG A 4 34.78 -59.75 28.73
C ARG A 4 33.49 -60.59 28.70
N SER A 5 32.58 -60.49 29.67
CA SER A 5 31.42 -61.37 29.69
C SER A 5 30.07 -60.67 29.95
N LEU A 6 29.91 -59.36 29.63
CA LEU A 6 28.62 -58.68 29.85
C LEU A 6 28.04 -58.00 28.60
N ILE A 7 28.39 -58.44 27.41
CA ILE A 7 27.90 -57.92 26.13
C ILE A 7 27.26 -59.04 25.27
N LYS A 8 26.50 -59.91 25.87
CA LYS A 8 25.72 -60.88 25.08
C LYS A 8 24.45 -61.30 25.81
N MET A 9 23.52 -60.37 26.05
CA MET A 9 22.12 -60.65 26.32
C MET A 9 21.30 -59.36 26.45
N MET A 10 21.18 -58.61 25.38
CA MET A 10 20.06 -57.67 25.17
C MET A 10 19.89 -57.51 23.66
N GLY A 11 19.47 -58.56 23.04
CA GLY A 11 18.98 -58.56 21.68
C GLY A 11 17.48 -58.80 21.69
N ALA A 12 16.78 -58.05 20.90
CA ALA A 12 15.40 -58.25 20.49
C ALA A 12 14.30 -57.77 21.44
N ALA A 13 13.96 -56.45 21.34
CA ALA A 13 12.57 -55.94 21.33
C ALA A 13 12.60 -54.46 20.88
N THR A 14 13.02 -54.18 19.66
CA THR A 14 12.69 -52.91 18.99
C THR A 14 11.31 -53.07 18.35
N ALA A 15 10.31 -52.66 19.09
CA ALA A 15 9.00 -52.35 18.50
C ALA A 15 9.19 -51.15 17.57
N ALA A 16 9.01 -51.36 16.28
CA ALA A 16 8.95 -50.36 15.25
C ALA A 16 7.70 -49.48 15.49
N ALA A 17 7.88 -48.39 16.22
CA ALA A 17 6.95 -47.26 16.17
C ALA A 17 7.27 -46.53 14.86
N SER A 18 6.62 -46.95 13.79
CA SER A 18 6.54 -46.18 12.56
C SER A 18 5.74 -44.91 12.83
N THR A 19 6.43 -43.84 13.26
CA THR A 19 5.94 -42.48 13.11
C THR A 19 5.89 -42.21 11.61
N SER A 20 4.71 -42.42 11.02
CA SER A 20 4.39 -41.86 9.72
C SER A 20 4.38 -40.34 9.87
N LEU A 21 5.56 -39.73 9.68
CA LEU A 21 5.64 -38.37 9.23
C LEU A 21 4.87 -38.32 7.91
N ILE A 22 3.63 -37.86 7.97
CA ILE A 22 2.90 -37.41 6.79
C ILE A 22 3.63 -36.14 6.34
N SER A 23 4.80 -36.33 5.72
CA SER A 23 5.31 -35.36 4.77
C SER A 23 4.33 -35.39 3.61
N GLY A 24 3.31 -34.54 3.66
CA GLY A 24 2.60 -34.16 2.47
C GLY A 24 3.62 -33.60 1.50
N LYS A 25 4.22 -34.48 0.65
CA LYS A 25 4.90 -34.02 -0.54
C LYS A 25 3.84 -33.25 -1.31
N ALA A 26 3.94 -31.91 -1.30
CA ALA A 26 3.39 -31.14 -2.39
C ALA A 26 3.89 -31.82 -3.67
N SER A 27 2.95 -32.28 -4.49
CA SER A 27 3.27 -32.86 -5.78
C SER A 27 4.10 -31.85 -6.53
N ALA A 28 5.25 -32.25 -7.04
CA ALA A 28 6.18 -31.37 -7.77
C ALA A 28 5.60 -30.87 -9.11
N ASP A 29 4.31 -31.14 -9.39
CA ASP A 29 3.63 -30.80 -10.65
C ASP A 29 2.55 -29.72 -10.51
N ASP A 30 2.12 -29.32 -9.32
CA ASP A 30 1.11 -28.27 -9.18
C ASP A 30 1.79 -26.91 -9.11
N LYS A 31 1.69 -26.15 -10.20
CA LYS A 31 2.19 -24.78 -10.30
C LYS A 31 1.58 -23.91 -9.19
N ILE A 32 2.42 -23.24 -8.43
CA ILE A 32 1.94 -22.30 -7.40
C ILE A 32 1.20 -21.16 -8.10
N VAL A 33 -0.03 -20.90 -7.65
CA VAL A 33 -0.90 -19.84 -8.17
C VAL A 33 -1.14 -18.82 -7.06
N ILE A 34 -0.82 -17.57 -7.33
CA ILE A 34 -1.01 -16.44 -6.41
C ILE A 34 -1.86 -15.40 -7.14
N ALA A 35 -2.89 -14.89 -6.47
CA ALA A 35 -3.73 -13.85 -7.04
C ALA A 35 -3.36 -12.48 -6.47
N LEU A 36 -3.45 -11.42 -7.29
CA LEU A 36 -3.38 -10.01 -6.87
C LEU A 36 -4.70 -9.32 -7.18
N ILE A 37 -5.35 -8.79 -6.15
CA ILE A 37 -6.57 -7.99 -6.23
C ILE A 37 -6.20 -6.55 -5.83
N PRO A 38 -6.03 -5.61 -6.79
CA PRO A 38 -5.73 -4.22 -6.50
C PRO A 38 -6.93 -3.49 -5.89
N GLY A 39 -6.69 -2.27 -5.39
CA GLY A 39 -7.77 -1.37 -4.96
C GLY A 39 -8.66 -0.95 -6.13
N LEU A 40 -8.03 -0.62 -7.26
CA LEU A 40 -8.67 -0.40 -8.57
C LEU A 40 -7.67 -0.66 -9.70
N THR A 41 -8.16 -0.92 -10.91
CA THR A 41 -7.31 -1.34 -12.04
C THR A 41 -6.76 -0.19 -12.88
N ALA A 42 -7.40 0.98 -12.85
CA ALA A 42 -7.06 2.12 -13.73
C ALA A 42 -6.05 3.10 -13.12
N ASP A 43 -5.55 2.84 -11.91
CA ASP A 43 -4.58 3.69 -11.22
C ASP A 43 -3.15 3.23 -11.52
N GLY A 44 -2.29 4.14 -11.97
CA GLY A 44 -0.88 3.87 -12.25
C GLY A 44 -0.10 3.32 -11.05
N PHE A 45 -0.51 3.61 -9.82
CA PHE A 45 0.03 2.99 -8.62
C PHE A 45 -0.16 1.47 -8.65
N TYR A 46 -1.41 1.00 -8.88
CA TYR A 46 -1.71 -0.43 -8.92
C TYR A 46 -1.20 -1.13 -10.18
N VAL A 47 -1.12 -0.42 -11.31
CA VAL A 47 -0.45 -0.93 -12.52
C VAL A 47 1.03 -1.19 -12.23
N THR A 48 1.71 -0.24 -11.59
CA THR A 48 3.12 -0.40 -11.20
C THR A 48 3.31 -1.50 -10.14
N MET A 49 2.38 -1.66 -9.21
CA MET A 49 2.37 -2.76 -8.23
C MET A 49 2.21 -4.12 -8.94
N HIS A 50 1.34 -4.21 -9.93
CA HIS A 50 1.16 -5.40 -10.75
C HIS A 50 2.46 -5.81 -11.44
N HIS A 51 3.19 -4.87 -12.07
CA HIS A 51 4.49 -5.17 -12.68
C HIS A 51 5.51 -5.70 -11.67
N GLY A 52 5.48 -5.22 -10.43
CA GLY A 52 6.31 -5.77 -9.36
C GLY A 52 5.96 -7.24 -9.03
N ALA A 53 4.67 -7.54 -8.92
CA ALA A 53 4.19 -8.90 -8.69
C ALA A 53 4.49 -9.83 -9.88
N GLU A 54 4.37 -9.35 -11.12
CA GLU A 54 4.76 -10.10 -12.33
C GLU A 54 6.26 -10.45 -12.34
N ALA A 55 7.10 -9.49 -11.94
CA ALA A 55 8.55 -9.73 -11.82
C ALA A 55 8.85 -10.83 -10.80
N ALA A 56 8.16 -10.83 -9.65
CA ALA A 56 8.29 -11.88 -8.64
C ALA A 56 7.75 -13.23 -9.13
N ALA A 57 6.60 -13.25 -9.80
CA ALA A 57 6.03 -14.45 -10.41
C ALA A 57 6.99 -15.07 -11.43
N LYS A 58 7.58 -14.25 -12.30
CA LYS A 58 8.60 -14.68 -13.25
C LYS A 58 9.85 -15.24 -12.58
N ALA A 59 10.31 -14.61 -11.50
CA ALA A 59 11.51 -15.04 -10.77
C ALA A 59 11.30 -16.40 -10.05
N THR A 60 10.09 -16.69 -9.61
CA THR A 60 9.72 -17.92 -8.89
C THR A 60 9.18 -19.04 -9.76
N GLY A 61 8.78 -18.73 -11.00
CA GLY A 61 8.07 -19.66 -11.89
C GLY A 61 6.60 -19.89 -11.51
N ALA A 62 6.08 -19.19 -10.52
CA ALA A 62 4.68 -19.26 -10.09
C ALA A 62 3.76 -18.54 -11.09
N GLU A 63 2.46 -18.78 -10.97
CA GLU A 63 1.43 -18.09 -11.76
C GLU A 63 0.85 -16.91 -11.00
N LEU A 64 0.71 -15.78 -11.66
CA LEU A 64 0.00 -14.62 -11.15
C LEU A 64 -1.37 -14.50 -11.82
N ILE A 65 -2.44 -14.45 -11.03
CA ILE A 65 -3.77 -14.00 -11.47
C ILE A 65 -3.92 -12.54 -11.06
N TYR A 66 -4.20 -11.65 -12.02
CA TYR A 66 -4.51 -10.25 -11.74
C TYR A 66 -5.96 -9.96 -12.10
N GLN A 67 -6.75 -9.50 -11.12
CA GLN A 67 -8.15 -9.16 -11.32
C GLN A 67 -8.59 -8.13 -10.28
N GLY A 68 -9.24 -7.04 -10.71
CA GLY A 68 -9.70 -5.98 -9.83
C GLY A 68 -10.91 -5.22 -10.37
N ALA A 69 -11.48 -4.36 -9.54
CA ALA A 69 -12.56 -3.45 -9.92
C ALA A 69 -11.98 -2.22 -10.64
N ALA A 70 -12.83 -1.57 -11.45
CA ALA A 70 -12.45 -0.31 -12.11
C ALA A 70 -12.53 0.90 -11.16
N GLU A 71 -13.21 0.77 -10.03
CA GLU A 71 -13.45 1.84 -9.07
C GLU A 71 -13.10 1.39 -7.66
N TRP A 72 -12.75 2.36 -6.81
CA TRP A 72 -12.53 2.14 -5.38
C TRP A 72 -13.85 1.91 -4.65
N ASN A 73 -14.36 0.69 -4.73
CA ASN A 73 -15.67 0.33 -4.20
C ASN A 73 -15.70 -1.11 -3.68
N VAL A 74 -15.92 -1.27 -2.38
CA VAL A 74 -15.98 -2.58 -1.73
C VAL A 74 -17.08 -3.48 -2.30
N SER A 75 -18.22 -2.91 -2.71
CA SER A 75 -19.31 -3.69 -3.32
C SER A 75 -18.94 -4.30 -4.68
N LEU A 76 -17.93 -3.74 -5.35
CA LEU A 76 -17.36 -4.31 -6.57
C LEU A 76 -16.19 -5.25 -6.26
N GLN A 77 -15.44 -5.00 -5.18
CA GLN A 77 -14.27 -5.82 -4.83
C GLN A 77 -14.67 -7.18 -4.23
N VAL A 78 -15.72 -7.24 -3.40
CA VAL A 78 -16.17 -8.50 -2.76
C VAL A 78 -16.53 -9.59 -3.77
N PRO A 79 -17.35 -9.35 -4.83
CA PRO A 79 -17.62 -10.37 -5.84
C PRO A 79 -16.37 -10.87 -6.59
N ILE A 80 -15.38 -9.99 -6.79
CA ILE A 80 -14.10 -10.36 -7.41
C ILE A 80 -13.32 -11.27 -6.47
N LEU A 81 -13.26 -10.93 -5.18
CA LEU A 81 -12.64 -11.77 -4.16
C LEU A 81 -13.29 -13.15 -4.11
N ASP A 82 -14.62 -13.23 -4.07
CA ASP A 82 -15.36 -14.52 -4.09
C ASP A 82 -15.03 -15.35 -5.35
N ALA A 83 -14.96 -14.70 -6.51
CA ALA A 83 -14.58 -15.36 -7.77
C ALA A 83 -13.13 -15.88 -7.75
N ILE A 84 -12.21 -15.15 -7.12
CA ILE A 84 -10.82 -15.59 -6.93
C ILE A 84 -10.75 -16.75 -5.93
N ILE A 85 -11.46 -16.69 -4.79
CA ILE A 85 -11.53 -17.79 -3.82
C ILE A 85 -12.03 -19.07 -4.47
N ALA A 86 -13.03 -18.97 -5.36
CA ALA A 86 -13.58 -20.12 -6.09
C ALA A 86 -12.54 -20.78 -7.02
N LYS A 87 -11.52 -20.07 -7.49
CA LYS A 87 -10.39 -20.62 -8.26
C LYS A 87 -9.35 -21.33 -7.40
N LYS A 88 -9.46 -21.25 -6.07
CA LYS A 88 -8.57 -21.87 -5.08
C LYS A 88 -7.09 -21.59 -5.33
N PRO A 89 -6.65 -20.31 -5.43
CA PRO A 89 -5.24 -20.01 -5.48
C PRO A 89 -4.57 -20.40 -4.17
N HIS A 90 -3.26 -20.56 -4.15
CA HIS A 90 -2.50 -20.84 -2.93
C HIS A 90 -2.43 -19.61 -1.99
N ALA A 91 -2.44 -18.40 -2.58
CA ALA A 91 -2.46 -17.16 -1.82
C ALA A 91 -3.19 -16.04 -2.59
N ILE A 92 -3.64 -15.04 -1.85
CA ILE A 92 -4.25 -13.81 -2.36
C ILE A 92 -3.48 -12.62 -1.77
N LEU A 93 -2.92 -11.79 -2.64
CA LEU A 93 -2.52 -10.43 -2.33
C LEU A 93 -3.73 -9.54 -2.59
N ILE A 94 -4.07 -8.67 -1.65
CA ILE A 94 -5.20 -7.76 -1.81
C ILE A 94 -4.89 -6.38 -1.23
N ALA A 95 -5.30 -5.33 -1.95
CA ALA A 95 -5.43 -3.98 -1.43
C ALA A 95 -6.89 -3.74 -1.03
N PRO A 96 -7.26 -3.94 0.25
CA PRO A 96 -8.65 -3.84 0.68
C PRO A 96 -9.24 -2.43 0.53
N ASN A 97 -10.39 -2.31 -0.13
CA ASN A 97 -11.10 -1.04 -0.33
C ASN A 97 -11.86 -0.55 0.92
N ASP A 98 -12.05 -1.43 1.89
CA ASP A 98 -12.69 -1.13 3.17
C ASP A 98 -12.13 -2.05 4.25
N LYS A 99 -11.57 -1.44 5.30
CA LYS A 99 -10.89 -2.18 6.36
C LYS A 99 -11.81 -3.00 7.27
N VAL A 100 -13.10 -2.71 7.28
CA VAL A 100 -14.09 -3.39 8.13
C VAL A 100 -14.85 -4.43 7.32
N GLN A 101 -15.42 -4.03 6.18
CA GLN A 101 -16.29 -4.89 5.38
C GLN A 101 -15.55 -6.06 4.73
N LEU A 102 -14.22 -5.96 4.53
CA LEU A 102 -13.43 -7.05 3.93
C LEU A 102 -12.85 -8.04 4.94
N VAL A 103 -13.01 -7.83 6.26
CA VAL A 103 -12.54 -8.77 7.27
C VAL A 103 -13.18 -10.15 7.06
N GLU A 104 -14.51 -10.25 7.08
CA GLU A 104 -15.23 -11.51 6.94
C GLU A 104 -15.03 -12.21 5.58
N PRO A 105 -15.09 -11.50 4.42
CA PRO A 105 -14.78 -12.10 3.13
C PRO A 105 -13.36 -12.67 3.04
N LEU A 106 -12.36 -11.98 3.59
CA LEU A 106 -10.98 -12.46 3.59
C LEU A 106 -10.76 -13.60 4.58
N LYS A 107 -11.47 -13.57 5.72
CA LYS A 107 -11.45 -14.68 6.66
C LYS A 107 -11.95 -15.97 6.02
N LYS A 108 -12.97 -15.93 5.16
CA LYS A 108 -13.42 -17.11 4.40
C LYS A 108 -12.31 -17.68 3.51
N ALA A 109 -11.47 -16.81 2.90
CA ALA A 109 -10.32 -17.26 2.12
C ALA A 109 -9.30 -17.98 3.03
N ALA A 110 -8.97 -17.39 4.17
CA ALA A 110 -8.04 -17.98 5.13
C ALA A 110 -8.55 -19.31 5.69
N ASP A 111 -9.84 -19.40 6.06
CA ASP A 111 -10.48 -20.63 6.54
C ASP A 111 -10.52 -21.72 5.47
N ALA A 112 -10.50 -21.35 4.19
CA ALA A 112 -10.36 -22.26 3.06
C ALA A 112 -8.90 -22.70 2.78
N GLY A 113 -7.94 -22.27 3.60
CA GLY A 113 -6.52 -22.59 3.47
C GLY A 113 -5.76 -21.73 2.46
N ILE A 114 -6.35 -20.62 2.01
CA ILE A 114 -5.71 -19.66 1.10
C ILE A 114 -4.98 -18.62 1.95
N ALA A 115 -3.66 -18.49 1.75
CA ALA A 115 -2.87 -17.48 2.46
C ALA A 115 -3.30 -16.05 2.02
N VAL A 116 -3.46 -15.13 2.98
CA VAL A 116 -3.85 -13.74 2.73
C VAL A 116 -2.69 -12.81 3.04
N VAL A 117 -2.32 -11.99 2.07
CA VAL A 117 -1.36 -10.89 2.21
C VAL A 117 -2.08 -9.58 1.93
N CYS A 118 -2.08 -8.67 2.89
CA CYS A 118 -2.54 -7.31 2.65
C CYS A 118 -1.40 -6.51 1.99
N VAL A 119 -1.69 -5.83 0.90
CA VAL A 119 -0.76 -4.93 0.21
C VAL A 119 -1.35 -3.53 0.16
N ASP A 120 -0.51 -2.49 0.32
CA ASP A 120 -0.91 -1.09 0.37
C ASP A 120 -1.85 -0.74 1.53
N THR A 121 -3.08 -1.23 1.51
CA THR A 121 -4.08 -1.06 2.57
C THR A 121 -4.18 -2.31 3.44
N PHE A 122 -4.75 -2.18 4.64
CA PHE A 122 -4.96 -3.30 5.57
C PHE A 122 -6.43 -3.43 5.97
N ILE A 123 -6.76 -4.51 6.68
CA ILE A 123 -8.08 -4.76 7.27
C ILE A 123 -8.04 -4.67 8.79
N GLY A 124 -9.22 -4.55 9.39
CA GLY A 124 -9.40 -4.53 10.84
C GLY A 124 -9.00 -3.22 11.50
N THR A 125 -8.59 -3.27 12.75
CA THR A 125 -8.24 -2.08 13.55
C THR A 125 -6.98 -1.35 13.11
N GLY A 126 -6.25 -1.89 12.14
CA GLY A 126 -5.06 -1.26 11.60
C GLY A 126 -3.80 -1.45 12.42
N VAL A 127 -3.83 -2.30 13.42
CA VAL A 127 -2.68 -2.60 14.28
C VAL A 127 -1.89 -3.81 13.77
N PHE A 128 -2.26 -4.34 12.63
CA PHE A 128 -1.61 -5.51 12.02
C PHE A 128 -0.10 -5.33 11.86
N GLN A 129 0.36 -4.16 11.45
CA GLN A 129 1.80 -3.84 11.36
C GLN A 129 2.54 -3.97 12.70
N THR A 130 1.84 -3.78 13.81
CA THR A 130 2.39 -3.88 15.17
C THR A 130 2.03 -5.20 15.87
N GLY A 131 1.36 -6.12 15.15
CA GLY A 131 1.10 -7.48 15.58
C GLY A 131 -0.15 -7.68 16.46
N ALA A 132 -0.96 -6.67 16.67
CA ALA A 132 -2.21 -6.79 17.43
C ALA A 132 -3.36 -6.12 16.69
N GLY A 133 -4.47 -6.82 16.50
CA GLY A 133 -5.65 -6.31 15.82
C GLY A 133 -6.76 -7.35 15.82
N ASP A 134 -7.92 -6.98 15.32
CA ASP A 134 -9.10 -7.85 15.20
C ASP A 134 -9.07 -8.75 13.94
N ALA A 135 -8.05 -8.61 13.09
CA ALA A 135 -7.81 -9.45 11.92
C ALA A 135 -6.40 -10.03 11.97
N ASP A 136 -6.24 -11.17 12.64
CA ASP A 136 -4.96 -11.84 12.90
C ASP A 136 -4.57 -12.92 11.86
N PHE A 137 -5.44 -13.18 10.89
CA PHE A 137 -5.24 -14.22 9.89
C PHE A 137 -4.40 -13.83 8.65
N PRO A 138 -4.25 -12.56 8.23
CA PRO A 138 -3.31 -12.23 7.17
C PRO A 138 -1.88 -12.60 7.59
N ILE A 139 -1.15 -13.26 6.70
CA ILE A 139 0.22 -13.71 6.99
C ILE A 139 1.26 -12.59 6.90
N SER A 140 0.97 -11.54 6.13
CA SER A 140 1.85 -10.39 5.94
C SER A 140 1.07 -9.15 5.57
N TYR A 141 1.65 -7.98 5.90
CA TYR A 141 1.24 -6.67 5.39
C TYR A 141 2.44 -5.97 4.75
N VAL A 142 2.29 -5.56 3.48
CA VAL A 142 3.37 -4.92 2.71
C VAL A 142 2.89 -3.56 2.21
N ALA A 143 3.45 -2.49 2.75
CA ALA A 143 3.03 -1.13 2.42
C ALA A 143 4.10 -0.09 2.78
N SER A 144 3.85 1.15 2.40
CA SER A 144 4.63 2.32 2.84
C SER A 144 4.25 2.74 4.27
N ASP A 145 5.18 3.36 5.01
CA ASP A 145 4.87 4.02 6.28
C ASP A 145 4.10 5.33 6.04
N ASN A 146 2.78 5.21 5.94
CA ASN A 146 1.91 6.33 5.56
C ASN A 146 1.91 7.48 6.58
N VAL A 147 2.10 7.20 7.87
CA VAL A 147 2.26 8.24 8.91
C VAL A 147 3.54 9.04 8.66
N LEU A 148 4.65 8.36 8.39
CA LEU A 148 5.90 9.01 8.03
C LEU A 148 5.75 9.82 6.73
N GLY A 149 5.08 9.27 5.71
CA GLY A 149 4.80 9.97 4.46
C GLY A 149 4.04 11.29 4.68
N GLY A 150 2.99 11.26 5.50
CA GLY A 150 2.25 12.47 5.90
C GLY A 150 3.12 13.50 6.63
N ARG A 151 3.98 13.06 7.55
CA ARG A 151 4.96 13.93 8.23
C ARG A 151 5.96 14.55 7.26
N MET A 152 6.42 13.79 6.27
CA MET A 152 7.33 14.30 5.22
C MET A 152 6.65 15.39 4.39
N ALA A 153 5.39 15.19 3.99
CA ALA A 153 4.59 16.17 3.26
C ALA A 153 4.41 17.45 4.08
N ALA A 154 4.07 17.33 5.37
CA ALA A 154 3.90 18.48 6.28
C ALA A 154 5.17 19.33 6.40
N ARG A 155 6.33 18.72 6.66
CA ARG A 155 7.60 19.43 6.75
C ARG A 155 7.95 20.19 5.49
N ALA A 156 7.76 19.54 4.35
CA ALA A 156 8.08 20.12 3.07
C ALA A 156 7.13 21.26 2.71
N LEU A 157 5.82 21.07 2.91
CA LEU A 157 4.83 22.12 2.68
C LEU A 157 5.03 23.31 3.62
N ALA A 158 5.27 23.07 4.92
CA ALA A 158 5.53 24.14 5.88
C ALA A 158 6.72 25.01 5.45
N LYS A 159 7.83 24.39 5.04
CA LYS A 159 8.99 25.12 4.51
C LYS A 159 8.66 25.90 3.24
N ALA A 160 7.91 25.32 2.32
CA ALA A 160 7.55 25.95 1.05
C ALA A 160 6.69 27.21 1.23
N ILE A 161 5.85 27.25 2.29
CA ILE A 161 5.02 28.41 2.64
C ILE A 161 5.68 29.37 3.65
N GLY A 162 6.97 29.15 3.98
CA GLY A 162 7.70 29.99 4.95
C GLY A 162 7.22 29.81 6.39
N GLU A 163 6.73 28.63 6.74
CA GLU A 163 6.25 28.22 8.07
C GLU A 163 5.08 29.11 8.59
N LYS A 164 4.33 29.71 7.69
CA LYS A 164 3.23 30.64 8.02
C LYS A 164 2.12 30.55 6.97
N GLY A 165 0.87 30.60 7.44
CA GLY A 165 -0.30 30.66 6.59
C GLY A 165 -1.29 29.52 6.86
N LYS A 166 -2.29 29.39 6.01
CA LYS A 166 -3.37 28.38 6.15
C LYS A 166 -3.16 27.24 5.16
N VAL A 167 -3.36 26.03 5.61
CA VAL A 167 -3.26 24.82 4.78
C VAL A 167 -4.42 23.87 5.08
N TYR A 168 -4.74 22.97 4.15
CA TYR A 168 -5.65 21.87 4.42
C TYR A 168 -5.18 20.58 3.76
N VAL A 169 -5.80 19.45 4.16
CA VAL A 169 -5.60 18.14 3.54
C VAL A 169 -6.78 17.87 2.59
N SER A 170 -6.48 17.65 1.32
CA SER A 170 -7.41 17.03 0.37
C SER A 170 -7.27 15.52 0.49
N ASN A 171 -8.30 14.85 1.00
CA ASN A 171 -8.30 13.41 1.31
C ASN A 171 -9.45 12.71 0.58
N VAL A 172 -9.41 11.39 0.51
CA VAL A 172 -10.39 10.56 -0.21
C VAL A 172 -11.70 10.52 0.57
N LYS A 173 -11.73 9.80 1.66
CA LYS A 173 -12.83 9.66 2.63
C LYS A 173 -12.32 9.03 3.92
N PRO A 174 -12.98 9.22 5.06
CA PRO A 174 -12.64 8.54 6.29
C PRO A 174 -12.72 7.02 6.16
N GLY A 175 -11.80 6.30 6.80
CA GLY A 175 -11.80 4.84 6.84
C GLY A 175 -10.90 4.16 5.79
N ILE A 176 -10.23 4.93 4.92
CA ILE A 176 -9.16 4.40 4.06
C ILE A 176 -7.86 4.47 4.84
N SER A 177 -7.31 3.28 5.18
CA SER A 177 -6.20 3.15 6.11
C SER A 177 -4.97 4.00 5.75
N THR A 178 -4.61 4.03 4.48
CA THR A 178 -3.43 4.74 3.99
C THR A 178 -3.58 6.26 4.08
N THR A 179 -4.69 6.80 3.58
CA THR A 179 -4.91 8.25 3.53
C THR A 179 -5.28 8.81 4.90
N ASP A 180 -5.95 8.04 5.77
CA ASP A 180 -6.17 8.40 7.18
C ASP A 180 -4.82 8.54 7.90
N GLN A 181 -3.87 7.61 7.71
CA GLN A 181 -2.53 7.67 8.30
C GLN A 181 -1.69 8.83 7.75
N ARG A 182 -1.80 9.13 6.45
CA ARG A 182 -1.13 10.31 5.84
C ARG A 182 -1.65 11.61 6.44
N GLU A 183 -2.97 11.73 6.61
CA GLU A 183 -3.59 12.88 7.26
C GLU A 183 -3.18 12.99 8.73
N GLU A 184 -3.18 11.89 9.48
CA GLU A 184 -2.71 11.86 10.87
C GLU A 184 -1.27 12.36 10.98
N GLY A 185 -0.37 11.79 10.18
CA GLY A 185 1.04 12.18 10.15
C GLY A 185 1.24 13.64 9.77
N PHE A 186 0.49 14.14 8.79
CA PHE A 186 0.52 15.53 8.37
C PHE A 186 0.08 16.48 9.48
N LYS A 187 -1.07 16.23 10.09
CA LYS A 187 -1.61 17.06 11.18
C LYS A 187 -0.72 17.04 12.42
N ASP A 188 -0.17 15.87 12.75
CA ASP A 188 0.74 15.73 13.90
C ASP A 188 2.03 16.54 13.70
N GLU A 189 2.64 16.44 12.53
CA GLU A 189 3.88 17.19 12.23
C GLU A 189 3.64 18.69 12.13
N MET A 190 2.49 19.12 11.58
CA MET A 190 2.16 20.55 11.46
C MET A 190 2.07 21.27 12.82
N LYS A 191 1.80 20.56 13.92
CA LYS A 191 1.83 21.13 15.27
C LYS A 191 3.20 21.73 15.65
N LYS A 192 4.28 21.35 14.96
CA LYS A 192 5.64 21.88 15.16
C LYS A 192 5.84 23.24 14.49
N PHE A 193 4.89 23.69 13.67
CA PHE A 193 4.92 24.93 12.93
C PHE A 193 3.79 25.87 13.41
N PRO A 194 3.96 26.57 14.54
CA PRO A 194 2.87 27.34 15.18
C PRO A 194 2.34 28.52 14.35
N GLY A 195 3.07 28.91 13.28
CA GLY A 195 2.60 29.90 12.32
C GLY A 195 1.68 29.35 11.24
N VAL A 196 1.47 28.02 11.19
CA VAL A 196 0.62 27.36 10.21
C VAL A 196 -0.70 26.92 10.84
N GLU A 197 -1.82 27.40 10.28
CA GLU A 197 -3.17 26.95 10.65
C GLU A 197 -3.57 25.81 9.73
N VAL A 198 -3.92 24.66 10.30
CA VAL A 198 -4.47 23.52 9.53
C VAL A 198 -5.99 23.59 9.56
N LEU A 199 -6.59 23.84 8.40
CA LEU A 199 -8.05 23.90 8.21
C LEU A 199 -8.64 22.49 8.19
N GLU A 200 -9.98 22.43 8.15
CA GLU A 200 -10.72 21.17 8.02
C GLU A 200 -10.35 20.43 6.73
N THR A 201 -10.14 19.11 6.86
CA THR A 201 -9.90 18.21 5.73
C THR A 201 -11.09 18.24 4.76
N GLN A 202 -10.81 18.26 3.47
CA GLN A 202 -11.82 18.14 2.42
C GLN A 202 -11.80 16.72 1.84
N PHE A 203 -12.96 16.07 1.78
CA PHE A 203 -13.10 14.70 1.30
C PHE A 203 -13.70 14.67 -0.12
N ASN A 204 -12.92 14.11 -1.06
CA ASN A 204 -13.22 14.16 -2.50
C ASN A 204 -13.78 12.85 -3.09
N ASP A 205 -13.92 11.78 -2.28
CA ASP A 205 -14.39 10.46 -2.73
C ASP A 205 -13.57 9.84 -3.87
N ASP A 206 -12.27 10.15 -3.91
CA ASP A 206 -11.32 9.74 -4.96
C ASP A 206 -11.64 10.32 -6.35
N ASP A 207 -12.32 11.46 -6.39
CA ASP A 207 -12.68 12.19 -7.61
C ASP A 207 -11.84 13.47 -7.74
N ALA A 208 -11.00 13.51 -8.78
CA ALA A 208 -10.13 14.65 -9.07
C ALA A 208 -10.92 15.91 -9.41
N ASN A 209 -12.10 15.82 -10.04
CA ASN A 209 -12.93 17.00 -10.35
C ASN A 209 -13.53 17.57 -9.07
N LYS A 210 -13.94 16.70 -8.14
CA LYS A 210 -14.44 17.13 -6.83
C LYS A 210 -13.32 17.79 -6.03
N ALA A 211 -12.11 17.24 -6.02
CA ALA A 211 -10.95 17.86 -5.38
C ALA A 211 -10.63 19.23 -5.97
N ALA A 212 -10.72 19.40 -7.31
CA ALA A 212 -10.55 20.70 -7.99
C ALA A 212 -11.60 21.73 -7.58
N ALA A 213 -12.88 21.33 -7.54
CA ALA A 213 -13.95 22.22 -7.09
C ALA A 213 -13.79 22.61 -5.60
N GLN A 214 -13.36 21.69 -4.76
CA GLN A 214 -13.14 21.94 -3.32
C GLN A 214 -12.04 22.97 -3.08
N VAL A 215 -10.88 22.88 -3.74
CA VAL A 215 -9.81 23.87 -3.54
C VAL A 215 -10.25 25.26 -3.99
N GLN A 216 -11.00 25.38 -5.07
CA GLN A 216 -11.57 26.67 -5.52
C GLN A 216 -12.55 27.23 -4.49
N ALA A 217 -13.42 26.40 -3.94
CA ALA A 217 -14.37 26.79 -2.90
C ALA A 217 -13.67 27.17 -1.59
N VAL A 218 -12.62 26.47 -1.19
CA VAL A 218 -11.83 26.82 -0.01
C VAL A 218 -11.11 28.15 -0.25
N PHE A 219 -10.45 28.36 -1.38
CA PHE A 219 -9.78 29.60 -1.72
C PHE A 219 -10.76 30.78 -1.75
N GLY A 220 -11.98 30.59 -2.27
CA GLY A 220 -13.01 31.64 -2.28
C GLY A 220 -13.43 32.11 -0.87
N ARG A 221 -13.36 31.24 0.14
CA ARG A 221 -13.65 31.55 1.56
C ARG A 221 -12.42 31.97 2.36
N VAL A 222 -11.25 31.50 1.95
CA VAL A 222 -9.97 31.67 2.61
C VAL A 222 -8.95 32.20 1.60
N PRO A 223 -9.00 33.50 1.24
CA PRO A 223 -8.13 34.06 0.20
C PRO A 223 -6.64 34.04 0.53
N ASP A 224 -6.28 33.83 1.81
CA ASP A 224 -4.92 33.65 2.34
C ASP A 224 -4.53 32.17 2.46
N LEU A 225 -5.20 31.25 1.75
CA LEU A 225 -4.79 29.85 1.64
C LEU A 225 -3.37 29.78 1.06
N ALA A 226 -2.43 29.23 1.84
CA ALA A 226 -1.02 29.17 1.49
C ALA A 226 -0.62 27.85 0.83
N GLY A 227 -1.31 26.74 1.21
CA GLY A 227 -0.95 25.44 0.66
C GLY A 227 -1.99 24.35 0.86
N VAL A 228 -1.81 23.26 0.12
CA VAL A 228 -2.67 22.06 0.18
C VAL A 228 -1.79 20.81 0.18
N PHE A 229 -2.16 19.83 0.98
CA PHE A 229 -1.62 18.49 0.89
C PHE A 229 -2.66 17.57 0.22
N GLY A 230 -2.35 17.08 -0.98
CA GLY A 230 -3.13 16.04 -1.66
C GLY A 230 -2.68 14.66 -1.18
N ALA A 231 -3.55 13.96 -0.43
CA ALA A 231 -3.16 12.75 0.30
C ALA A 231 -3.03 11.49 -0.57
N ASN A 232 -3.46 11.54 -1.83
CA ASN A 232 -3.26 10.49 -2.83
C ASN A 232 -3.25 11.09 -4.26
N LEU A 233 -3.11 10.22 -5.27
CA LEU A 233 -2.98 10.61 -6.68
C LEU A 233 -4.12 11.53 -7.14
N PHE A 234 -5.38 11.16 -6.94
CA PHE A 234 -6.53 11.94 -7.43
C PHE A 234 -6.77 13.20 -6.60
N SER A 235 -6.54 13.16 -5.29
CA SER A 235 -6.58 14.35 -4.43
C SER A 235 -5.51 15.36 -4.83
N ALA A 236 -4.29 14.91 -5.12
CA ALA A 236 -3.19 15.77 -5.53
C ALA A 236 -3.41 16.37 -6.93
N SER A 237 -3.70 15.54 -7.93
CA SER A 237 -3.92 16.00 -9.31
C SER A 237 -5.14 16.90 -9.45
N GLY A 238 -6.24 16.57 -8.75
CA GLY A 238 -7.43 17.42 -8.72
C GLY A 238 -7.16 18.78 -8.07
N THR A 239 -6.44 18.79 -6.93
CA THR A 239 -6.03 20.05 -6.29
C THR A 239 -5.18 20.90 -7.24
N ALA A 240 -4.21 20.31 -7.93
CA ALA A 240 -3.36 21.02 -8.89
C ALA A 240 -4.17 21.65 -10.03
N ASN A 241 -5.11 20.88 -10.59
CA ASN A 241 -6.04 21.37 -11.61
C ASN A 241 -6.87 22.55 -11.11
N GLY A 242 -7.45 22.45 -9.91
CA GLY A 242 -8.26 23.50 -9.31
C GLY A 242 -7.48 24.78 -9.00
N VAL A 243 -6.26 24.65 -8.48
CA VAL A 243 -5.35 25.77 -8.23
C VAL A 243 -4.96 26.47 -9.54
N THR A 244 -4.67 25.71 -10.58
CA THR A 244 -4.34 26.24 -11.92
C THR A 244 -5.56 26.97 -12.53
N GLN A 245 -6.74 26.38 -12.49
CA GLN A 245 -7.97 27.00 -12.98
C GLN A 245 -8.36 28.29 -12.23
N ALA A 246 -8.01 28.37 -10.93
CA ALA A 246 -8.19 29.57 -10.12
C ALA A 246 -7.13 30.65 -10.36
N GLY A 247 -6.15 30.43 -11.24
CA GLY A 247 -5.04 31.36 -11.48
C GLY A 247 -4.09 31.53 -10.29
N GLN A 248 -3.99 30.51 -9.44
CA GLN A 248 -3.20 30.53 -8.21
C GLN A 248 -1.96 29.60 -8.27
N ALA A 249 -1.62 29.07 -9.45
CA ALA A 249 -0.42 28.26 -9.66
C ALA A 249 0.82 28.99 -9.15
N GLY A 250 1.67 28.30 -8.39
CA GLY A 250 2.86 28.84 -7.75
C GLY A 250 2.63 29.71 -6.51
N LYS A 251 1.41 30.23 -6.30
CA LYS A 251 1.03 31.00 -5.09
C LYS A 251 0.53 30.08 -3.98
N ILE A 252 -0.43 29.22 -4.28
CA ILE A 252 -0.85 28.13 -3.37
C ILE A 252 0.12 26.97 -3.60
N LYS A 253 0.87 26.62 -2.57
CA LYS A 253 1.85 25.53 -2.63
C LYS A 253 1.18 24.18 -2.50
N ILE A 254 1.55 23.21 -3.32
CA ILE A 254 0.98 21.87 -3.30
C ILE A 254 2.06 20.86 -2.94
N ALA A 255 1.85 20.13 -1.86
CA ALA A 255 2.53 18.88 -1.57
C ALA A 255 1.65 17.73 -2.04
N GLY A 256 2.12 16.92 -2.97
CA GLY A 256 1.40 15.75 -3.48
C GLY A 256 1.81 14.47 -2.77
N PHE A 257 0.98 13.46 -2.94
CA PHE A 257 1.32 12.07 -2.71
C PHE A 257 1.08 11.32 -4.00
N ASP A 258 1.88 10.27 -4.24
CA ASP A 258 1.94 9.51 -5.48
C ASP A 258 2.63 10.27 -6.64
N ALA A 259 3.07 9.52 -7.64
CA ALA A 259 3.92 10.06 -8.69
C ALA A 259 3.57 9.51 -10.07
N PRO A 260 2.41 9.87 -10.63
CA PRO A 260 2.09 9.56 -12.02
C PRO A 260 3.07 10.26 -12.96
N GLU A 261 3.26 9.76 -14.18
CA GLU A 261 4.18 10.38 -15.15
C GLU A 261 3.86 11.85 -15.46
N SER A 262 2.60 12.24 -15.37
CA SER A 262 2.16 13.64 -15.54
C SER A 262 2.72 14.60 -14.50
N ILE A 263 3.16 14.12 -13.32
CA ILE A 263 3.70 14.96 -12.26
C ILE A 263 5.01 15.66 -12.66
N VAL A 264 5.77 15.08 -13.62
CA VAL A 264 7.06 15.61 -14.08
C VAL A 264 6.92 17.04 -14.61
N ALA A 265 5.93 17.27 -15.46
CA ALA A 265 5.66 18.61 -16.00
C ALA A 265 5.21 19.57 -14.89
N GLN A 266 4.35 19.12 -14.00
CA GLN A 266 3.78 19.92 -12.92
C GLN A 266 4.80 20.26 -11.81
N LEU A 267 5.80 19.42 -11.61
CA LEU A 267 6.96 19.78 -10.76
C LEU A 267 7.83 20.83 -11.43
N LYS A 268 8.10 20.68 -12.74
CA LYS A 268 8.98 21.59 -13.48
C LYS A 268 8.39 22.99 -13.68
N ASP A 269 7.07 23.09 -13.83
CA ASP A 269 6.39 24.39 -13.98
C ASP A 269 6.04 25.05 -12.62
N GLY A 270 6.31 24.35 -11.50
CA GLY A 270 6.07 24.86 -10.14
C GLY A 270 4.60 24.73 -9.69
N THR A 271 3.75 24.00 -10.38
CA THR A 271 2.40 23.66 -9.93
C THR A 271 2.46 22.86 -8.64
N PHE A 272 3.32 21.83 -8.61
CA PHE A 272 3.69 21.13 -7.39
C PHE A 272 5.02 21.62 -6.83
N GLU A 273 5.07 21.85 -5.54
CA GLU A 273 6.34 22.07 -4.82
C GLU A 273 7.13 20.76 -4.72
N LEU A 274 6.42 19.69 -4.38
CA LEU A 274 6.95 18.31 -4.32
C LEU A 274 5.82 17.28 -4.39
N THR A 275 6.22 16.07 -4.69
CA THR A 275 5.38 14.89 -4.41
C THR A 275 6.18 13.81 -3.69
N ILE A 276 5.47 12.98 -2.90
CA ILE A 276 6.02 11.81 -2.23
C ILE A 276 5.61 10.58 -3.03
N ALA A 277 6.57 10.03 -3.76
CA ALA A 277 6.39 8.79 -4.49
C ALA A 277 6.53 7.59 -3.55
N GLN A 278 5.54 6.74 -3.50
CA GLN A 278 5.66 5.39 -2.93
C GLN A 278 6.44 4.50 -3.90
N HIS A 279 6.76 3.28 -3.46
CA HIS A 279 7.43 2.27 -4.29
C HIS A 279 6.47 1.09 -4.57
N PRO A 280 5.41 1.27 -5.38
CA PRO A 280 4.40 0.23 -5.57
C PRO A 280 4.93 -1.05 -6.21
N ALA A 281 5.91 -0.98 -7.10
CA ALA A 281 6.56 -2.18 -7.64
C ALA A 281 7.21 -3.03 -6.52
N GLU A 282 7.82 -2.39 -5.51
CA GLU A 282 8.37 -3.09 -4.35
C GLU A 282 7.25 -3.70 -3.50
N ILE A 283 6.11 -3.01 -3.33
CA ILE A 283 4.95 -3.54 -2.61
C ILE A 283 4.44 -4.82 -3.28
N GLY A 284 4.25 -4.79 -4.60
CA GLY A 284 3.81 -5.96 -5.37
C GLY A 284 4.82 -7.11 -5.33
N TYR A 285 6.10 -6.79 -5.53
CA TYR A 285 7.18 -7.78 -5.52
C TYR A 285 7.32 -8.47 -4.15
N PHE A 286 7.44 -7.68 -3.09
CA PHE A 286 7.63 -8.24 -1.74
C PHE A 286 6.36 -8.92 -1.21
N GLY A 287 5.17 -8.39 -1.55
CA GLY A 287 3.91 -9.05 -1.23
C GLY A 287 3.83 -10.45 -1.85
N PHE A 288 4.18 -10.55 -3.14
CA PHE A 288 4.22 -11.83 -3.83
C PHE A 288 5.25 -12.79 -3.22
N MET A 289 6.45 -12.29 -2.91
CA MET A 289 7.51 -13.09 -2.31
C MET A 289 7.16 -13.56 -0.89
N ALA A 290 6.47 -12.75 -0.09
CA ALA A 290 5.97 -13.16 1.22
C ALA A 290 4.94 -14.29 1.11
N ALA A 291 3.99 -14.17 0.17
CA ALA A 291 3.01 -15.22 -0.14
C ALA A 291 3.70 -16.50 -0.62
N TYR A 292 4.64 -16.38 -1.56
CA TYR A 292 5.40 -17.50 -2.11
C TYR A 292 6.22 -18.22 -1.04
N ALA A 293 6.90 -17.47 -0.17
CA ALA A 293 7.65 -18.05 0.95
C ALA A 293 6.73 -18.87 1.86
N HIS A 294 5.59 -18.33 2.25
CA HIS A 294 4.62 -19.03 3.10
C HIS A 294 4.10 -20.31 2.45
N VAL A 295 3.68 -20.23 1.19
CA VAL A 295 3.12 -21.39 0.43
C VAL A 295 4.16 -22.50 0.26
N THR A 296 5.44 -22.16 0.15
CA THR A 296 6.54 -23.12 0.05
C THR A 296 7.09 -23.61 1.40
N GLY A 297 6.42 -23.25 2.51
CA GLY A 297 6.79 -23.67 3.86
C GLY A 297 7.97 -22.92 4.47
N ASN A 298 8.31 -21.76 3.92
CA ASN A 298 9.34 -20.88 4.44
C ASN A 298 8.74 -19.76 5.30
N PRO A 299 9.49 -19.20 6.26
CA PRO A 299 9.05 -18.06 7.04
C PRO A 299 8.76 -16.83 6.14
N ALA A 300 7.62 -16.17 6.37
CA ALA A 300 7.28 -14.89 5.77
C ALA A 300 7.34 -13.78 6.84
N PRO A 301 7.89 -12.59 6.54
CA PRO A 301 7.79 -11.45 7.44
C PRO A 301 6.33 -11.05 7.63
N THR A 302 5.92 -10.74 8.87
CA THR A 302 4.55 -10.30 9.17
C THR A 302 4.26 -8.88 8.67
N ALA A 303 5.31 -8.05 8.53
CA ALA A 303 5.19 -6.71 7.95
C ALA A 303 6.45 -6.34 7.16
N ILE A 304 6.27 -5.70 6.01
CA ILE A 304 7.35 -5.16 5.18
C ILE A 304 7.02 -3.71 4.85
N GLY A 305 7.86 -2.79 5.35
CA GLY A 305 7.78 -1.39 4.99
C GLY A 305 8.58 -1.12 3.71
N THR A 306 7.94 -0.53 2.70
CA THR A 306 8.62 -0.02 1.50
C THR A 306 8.98 1.45 1.67
N GLY A 307 9.94 1.93 0.89
CA GLY A 307 10.46 3.28 1.00
C GLY A 307 9.60 4.35 0.31
N PHE A 308 10.14 5.58 0.38
CA PHE A 308 9.62 6.74 -0.34
C PHE A 308 10.72 7.42 -1.13
N SER A 309 10.33 8.08 -2.23
CA SER A 309 11.17 9.02 -2.95
C SER A 309 10.50 10.39 -2.97
N ILE A 310 11.17 11.42 -2.43
CA ILE A 310 10.69 12.80 -2.55
C ILE A 310 11.10 13.30 -3.92
N MET A 311 10.13 13.66 -4.74
CA MET A 311 10.33 14.22 -6.07
C MET A 311 10.05 15.71 -6.07
N THR A 312 10.97 16.47 -6.65
CA THR A 312 10.92 17.93 -6.81
C THR A 312 11.41 18.29 -8.20
N ALA A 313 11.20 19.54 -8.61
CA ALA A 313 11.77 20.04 -9.87
C ALA A 313 13.29 19.85 -9.97
N ALA A 314 14.00 19.90 -8.83
CA ALA A 314 15.45 19.80 -8.79
C ALA A 314 16.01 18.39 -9.02
N ASN A 315 15.23 17.34 -8.74
CA ASN A 315 15.72 15.96 -8.77
C ASN A 315 14.95 15.00 -9.68
N ILE A 316 13.85 15.45 -10.31
CA ILE A 316 12.97 14.56 -11.08
C ILE A 316 13.67 13.98 -12.32
N ASP A 317 14.72 14.63 -12.83
CA ASP A 317 15.47 14.13 -13.96
C ASP A 317 16.61 13.15 -13.56
N ASP A 318 16.86 12.95 -12.26
CA ASP A 318 17.79 11.91 -11.79
C ASP A 318 17.16 10.51 -12.00
N PRO A 319 17.79 9.60 -12.77
CA PRO A 319 17.29 8.25 -12.99
C PRO A 319 17.09 7.44 -11.72
N LYS A 320 17.80 7.76 -10.63
CA LYS A 320 17.63 7.12 -9.32
C LYS A 320 16.30 7.50 -8.66
N ILE A 321 15.73 8.63 -9.03
CA ILE A 321 14.46 9.16 -8.53
C ILE A 321 13.34 8.87 -9.53
N SER A 322 13.51 9.20 -10.80
CA SER A 322 12.49 9.05 -11.84
C SER A 322 12.08 7.58 -12.11
N LYS A 323 12.90 6.60 -11.73
CA LYS A 323 12.53 5.17 -11.79
C LYS A 323 11.31 4.81 -10.94
N TYR A 324 10.94 5.66 -9.98
CA TYR A 324 9.77 5.46 -9.11
C TYR A 324 8.51 6.18 -9.63
N LEU A 325 8.56 6.77 -10.82
CA LEU A 325 7.34 7.22 -11.50
C LEU A 325 6.45 6.03 -11.81
N TYR A 326 5.15 6.23 -11.61
CA TYR A 326 4.16 5.16 -11.80
C TYR A 326 3.87 4.96 -13.28
N LYS A 327 3.74 3.71 -13.69
CA LYS A 327 3.41 3.33 -15.04
C LYS A 327 1.90 3.39 -15.25
N SER A 328 1.50 3.81 -16.44
CA SER A 328 0.08 3.84 -16.86
C SER A 328 -0.32 2.58 -17.63
N GLU A 329 0.67 1.78 -18.08
CA GLU A 329 0.49 0.54 -18.86
C GLU A 329 1.51 -0.51 -18.42
#